data_f0633b862a8de6edd23d839d9d987fce
#
_entry.id   f0633b862a8de6edd23d839d9d987fce
#
_cell.length_a   1.000
_cell.length_b   1.000
_cell.length_c   1.000
_cell.angle_alpha   90.00
_cell.angle_beta   90.00
_cell.angle_gamma   90.00
#
_symmetry.space_group_name_H-M   'P 1'
#
loop_
_entity.id
_entity.type
_entity.pdbx_description
1 polymer ?
#
loop_
_entity_poly.entity_id
_entity_poly.type
_entity_poly.pdbx_seq_one_letter_code
_entity_poly.pdbx_strand_id
1 'polypeptide(L)'
;DTSVTGVQTCALPIFAILQTVTVEDLSTVARFGHMEGTVLGQPAFLARTGYTGEDGFEVMVDPKAGQELWQKLLDANVIPCGLGARDTLRLEAAMALYGQDITDDTTPLEASLGWLVHLDQVPDCIGRDRLVTQKESGPERKLVGLQMAGRAIARHDYPVLHEGQPVGTVTSGTLSPTLGYPVALAYVPANLAKVGQSLFVEIRGKAQPAQVVKRPFYRRQS
;
A
#
# COMPACT_ATOMS: atom_id res chain seq x y z
N ASP A 1 -3.99 15.82 21.35
CA ASP A 1 -4.64 14.93 20.39
C ASP A 1 -4.44 15.41 18.94
N THR A 2 -3.19 15.58 18.56
CA THR A 2 -2.83 16.21 17.28
C THR A 2 -2.10 15.26 16.33
N SER A 3 -1.96 13.97 16.68
CA SER A 3 -1.11 13.04 15.94
C SER A 3 -1.71 12.52 14.65
N VAL A 4 -3.03 12.39 14.55
CA VAL A 4 -3.70 11.80 13.37
C VAL A 4 -4.00 12.87 12.30
N THR A 5 -4.38 14.06 12.71
CA THR A 5 -4.61 15.20 11.78
C THR A 5 -3.32 15.68 11.10
N GLY A 6 -2.16 15.53 11.74
CA GLY A 6 -0.86 15.94 11.18
C GLY A 6 -0.46 15.13 9.94
N VAL A 7 -0.73 13.82 9.89
CA VAL A 7 -0.40 12.98 8.73
C VAL A 7 -1.32 13.27 7.55
N GLN A 8 -2.59 13.51 7.78
CA GLN A 8 -3.55 13.86 6.73
C GLN A 8 -3.35 15.25 6.13
N THR A 9 -2.83 16.20 6.91
CA THR A 9 -2.55 17.56 6.44
C THR A 9 -1.22 17.69 5.70
N CYS A 10 -0.31 16.72 5.81
CA CYS A 10 0.98 16.76 5.11
C CYS A 10 0.88 16.69 3.58
N ALA A 11 -0.13 16.07 3.02
CA ALA A 11 -0.24 15.90 1.57
C ALA A 11 -0.57 17.21 0.83
N LEU A 12 -1.47 18.04 1.36
CA LEU A 12 -1.85 19.32 0.75
C LEU A 12 -0.73 20.37 0.81
N PRO A 13 -0.04 20.57 1.94
CA PRO A 13 1.10 21.48 2.01
C PRO A 13 2.24 21.09 1.07
N ILE A 14 2.52 19.79 0.90
CA ILE A 14 3.64 19.30 0.07
C ILE A 14 3.46 19.69 -1.39
N PHE A 15 2.26 19.55 -1.95
CA PHE A 15 1.98 19.96 -3.33
C PHE A 15 2.30 21.46 -3.53
N ALA A 16 1.75 22.31 -2.66
CA ALA A 16 1.98 23.75 -2.72
C ALA A 16 3.47 24.12 -2.54
N ILE A 17 4.17 23.44 -1.64
CA ILE A 17 5.59 23.67 -1.41
C ILE A 17 6.43 23.19 -2.59
N LEU A 18 6.18 22.01 -3.14
CA LEU A 18 6.87 21.51 -4.33
C LEU A 18 6.67 22.47 -5.52
N GLN A 19 5.47 23.03 -5.67
CA GLN A 19 5.18 24.04 -6.70
C GLN A 19 6.07 25.29 -6.59
N THR A 20 6.55 25.64 -5.42
CA THR A 20 7.44 26.82 -5.26
C THR A 20 8.87 26.59 -5.75
N VAL A 21 9.27 25.35 -5.95
CA VAL A 21 10.64 24.96 -6.37
C VAL A 21 10.67 24.34 -7.78
N THR A 22 9.55 24.34 -8.49
CA THR A 22 9.43 23.93 -9.89
C THR A 22 8.77 25.03 -10.71
N VAL A 23 9.16 25.14 -11.97
CA VAL A 23 8.63 26.17 -12.91
C VAL A 23 7.33 25.67 -13.53
N GLU A 24 7.23 24.38 -13.74
CA GLU A 24 6.10 23.72 -14.38
C GLU A 24 4.87 23.71 -13.45
N ASP A 25 3.68 23.85 -14.04
CA ASP A 25 2.42 23.74 -13.30
C ASP A 25 2.12 22.27 -12.95
N LEU A 26 2.36 21.89 -11.71
CA LEU A 26 2.12 20.53 -11.21
C LEU A 26 0.65 20.12 -11.24
N SER A 27 -0.27 21.09 -11.28
CA SER A 27 -1.72 20.80 -11.33
C SER A 27 -2.13 20.13 -12.64
N THR A 28 -1.34 20.32 -13.70
CA THR A 28 -1.56 19.71 -15.02
C THR A 28 -1.24 18.21 -15.05
N VAL A 29 -0.47 17.72 -14.09
CA VAL A 29 -0.13 16.29 -13.98
C VAL A 29 -1.31 15.53 -13.41
N ALA A 30 -1.93 14.68 -14.21
CA ALA A 30 -3.00 13.81 -13.74
C ALA A 30 -2.50 12.83 -12.66
N ARG A 31 -3.39 12.36 -11.81
CA ARG A 31 -3.05 11.29 -10.84
C ARG A 31 -2.55 10.06 -11.61
N PHE A 32 -1.44 9.47 -11.15
CA PHE A 32 -0.67 8.42 -11.83
C PHE A 32 -0.02 8.84 -13.16
N GLY A 33 -0.05 10.14 -13.47
CA GLY A 33 0.72 10.72 -14.56
C GLY A 33 2.11 11.17 -14.12
N HIS A 34 2.88 11.62 -15.08
CA HIS A 34 4.23 12.15 -14.87
C HIS A 34 4.52 13.29 -15.82
N MET A 35 5.59 14.01 -15.55
CA MET A 35 6.17 14.99 -16.44
C MET A 35 7.69 15.05 -16.26
N GLU A 36 8.38 15.44 -17.33
CA GLU A 36 9.73 15.95 -17.24
C GLU A 36 9.67 17.45 -17.01
N GLY A 37 10.50 17.96 -16.12
CA GLY A 37 10.51 19.36 -15.74
C GLY A 37 11.76 19.73 -15.00
N THR A 38 11.67 20.75 -14.13
CA THR A 38 12.81 21.22 -13.34
C THR A 38 12.44 21.32 -11.86
N VAL A 39 13.39 20.98 -10.99
CA VAL A 39 13.34 21.25 -9.56
C VAL A 39 14.60 22.00 -9.17
N LEU A 40 14.44 23.18 -8.54
CA LEU A 40 15.55 24.08 -8.20
C LEU A 40 16.44 24.43 -9.43
N GLY A 41 15.82 24.53 -10.61
CA GLY A 41 16.52 24.80 -11.87
C GLY A 41 17.32 23.62 -12.44
N GLN A 42 17.22 22.43 -11.87
CA GLN A 42 17.86 21.20 -12.35
C GLN A 42 16.83 20.28 -13.00
N PRO A 43 17.19 19.57 -14.09
CA PRO A 43 16.29 18.60 -14.70
C PRO A 43 15.77 17.57 -13.69
N ALA A 44 14.48 17.30 -13.76
CA ALA A 44 13.80 16.38 -12.86
C ALA A 44 12.70 15.60 -13.58
N PHE A 45 12.43 14.37 -13.12
CA PHE A 45 11.25 13.62 -13.46
C PHE A 45 10.29 13.63 -12.27
N LEU A 46 9.09 14.11 -12.51
CA LEU A 46 8.06 14.35 -11.50
C LEU A 46 6.89 13.41 -11.77
N ALA A 47 6.68 12.40 -10.92
CA ALA A 47 5.58 11.47 -11.04
C ALA A 47 4.55 11.71 -9.94
N ARG A 48 3.29 12.01 -10.31
CA ARG A 48 2.19 12.18 -9.35
C ARG A 48 1.67 10.82 -8.91
N THR A 49 2.46 10.17 -8.11
CA THR A 49 2.24 8.84 -7.57
C THR A 49 2.84 8.73 -6.18
N GLY A 50 2.74 7.59 -5.55
CA GLY A 50 3.30 7.35 -4.23
C GLY A 50 2.84 6.02 -3.65
N TYR A 51 3.33 5.72 -2.44
CA TYR A 51 3.10 4.47 -1.73
C TYR A 51 2.40 4.69 -0.38
N THR A 52 1.52 5.69 -0.31
CA THR A 52 0.86 6.10 0.94
C THR A 52 -0.66 6.14 0.84
N GLY A 53 -1.22 6.03 -0.38
CA GLY A 53 -2.65 6.23 -0.61
C GLY A 53 -3.07 7.71 -0.64
N GLU A 54 -2.14 8.63 -0.39
CA GLU A 54 -2.34 10.07 -0.44
C GLU A 54 -1.85 10.66 -1.76
N ASP A 55 -2.27 11.89 -2.06
CA ASP A 55 -1.78 12.64 -3.22
C ASP A 55 -0.38 13.20 -2.93
N GLY A 56 0.49 13.15 -3.93
CA GLY A 56 1.88 13.60 -3.80
C GLY A 56 2.70 13.28 -5.03
N PHE A 57 3.99 13.53 -4.94
CA PHE A 57 4.93 13.32 -6.03
C PHE A 57 6.13 12.48 -5.59
N GLU A 58 6.58 11.62 -6.48
CA GLU A 58 7.91 11.03 -6.45
C GLU A 58 8.79 11.86 -7.39
N VAL A 59 9.90 12.38 -6.85
CA VAL A 59 10.80 13.28 -7.55
C VAL A 59 12.13 12.58 -7.79
N MET A 60 12.50 12.40 -9.04
CA MET A 60 13.83 11.92 -9.45
C MET A 60 14.63 13.10 -9.98
N VAL A 61 15.75 13.40 -9.31
CA VAL A 61 16.59 14.58 -9.57
C VAL A 61 18.05 14.25 -9.23
N ASP A 62 18.99 15.06 -9.73
CA ASP A 62 20.40 14.93 -9.35
C ASP A 62 20.59 14.90 -7.82
N PRO A 63 21.53 14.10 -7.29
CA PRO A 63 21.73 13.98 -5.84
C PRO A 63 21.95 15.30 -5.10
N LYS A 64 22.65 16.29 -5.69
CA LYS A 64 22.84 17.60 -5.05
C LYS A 64 21.54 18.38 -4.97
N ALA A 65 20.78 18.41 -6.06
CA ALA A 65 19.46 19.04 -6.07
C ALA A 65 18.49 18.34 -5.12
N GLY A 66 18.60 17.00 -4.99
CA GLY A 66 17.83 16.22 -4.02
C GLY A 66 18.14 16.63 -2.56
N GLN A 67 19.41 16.86 -2.22
CA GLN A 67 19.80 17.37 -0.89
C GLN A 67 19.26 18.78 -0.64
N GLU A 68 19.35 19.68 -1.62
CA GLU A 68 18.81 21.03 -1.50
C GLU A 68 17.29 21.01 -1.39
N LEU A 69 16.60 20.18 -2.18
CA LEU A 69 15.16 20.00 -2.08
C LEU A 69 14.76 19.53 -0.69
N TRP A 70 15.46 18.51 -0.17
CA TRP A 70 15.22 18.00 1.19
C TRP A 70 15.32 19.12 2.24
N GLN A 71 16.38 19.94 2.17
CA GLN A 71 16.55 21.04 3.11
C GLN A 71 15.43 22.08 2.98
N LYS A 72 15.05 22.45 1.75
CA LYS A 72 13.94 23.40 1.53
C LYS A 72 12.60 22.87 2.04
N LEU A 73 12.34 21.56 1.93
CA LEU A 73 11.14 20.96 2.49
C LEU A 73 11.16 21.04 4.04
N LEU A 74 12.30 20.79 4.67
CA LEU A 74 12.45 20.94 6.12
C LEU A 74 12.27 22.40 6.57
N ASP A 75 12.87 23.35 5.87
CA ASP A 75 12.74 24.80 6.15
C ASP A 75 11.28 25.28 5.99
N ALA A 76 10.52 24.64 5.11
CA ALA A 76 9.09 24.85 4.95
C ALA A 76 8.22 24.08 5.95
N ASN A 77 8.82 23.50 7.00
CA ASN A 77 8.16 22.70 8.03
C ASN A 77 7.44 21.44 7.51
N VAL A 78 7.90 20.88 6.40
CA VAL A 78 7.44 19.55 5.97
C VAL A 78 7.99 18.50 6.94
N ILE A 79 7.12 17.67 7.46
CA ILE A 79 7.50 16.64 8.43
C ILE A 79 8.18 15.48 7.72
N PRO A 80 9.45 15.17 8.02
CA PRO A 80 10.12 14.00 7.46
C PRO A 80 9.52 12.71 8.02
N CYS A 81 9.16 11.78 7.14
CA CYS A 81 8.56 10.50 7.49
C CYS A 81 9.56 9.37 7.26
N GLY A 82 9.81 8.57 8.29
CA GLY A 82 10.67 7.39 8.20
C GLY A 82 9.95 6.15 7.66
N LEU A 83 10.70 5.04 7.59
CA LEU A 83 10.20 3.75 7.06
C LEU A 83 9.00 3.20 7.82
N GLY A 84 8.91 3.44 9.14
CA GLY A 84 7.75 3.00 9.94
C GLY A 84 6.46 3.72 9.53
N ALA A 85 6.51 5.03 9.25
CA ALA A 85 5.37 5.77 8.73
C ALA A 85 4.99 5.30 7.32
N ARG A 86 5.99 5.11 6.44
CA ARG A 86 5.80 4.57 5.09
C ARG A 86 5.10 3.21 5.12
N ASP A 87 5.54 2.28 5.98
CA ASP A 87 4.96 0.93 6.09
C ASP A 87 3.52 0.98 6.63
N THR A 88 3.26 1.82 7.61
CA THR A 88 1.90 2.00 8.13
C THR A 88 0.95 2.57 7.08
N LEU A 89 1.34 3.64 6.39
CA LEU A 89 0.51 4.30 5.38
C LEU A 89 0.23 3.39 4.17
N ARG A 90 1.26 2.71 3.65
CA ARG A 90 1.05 1.76 2.55
C ARG A 90 0.09 0.63 2.94
N LEU A 91 0.17 0.15 4.20
CA LEU A 91 -0.70 -0.92 4.69
C LEU A 91 -2.14 -0.42 4.86
N GLU A 92 -2.36 0.78 5.37
CA GLU A 92 -3.68 1.41 5.43
C GLU A 92 -4.31 1.55 4.04
N ALA A 93 -3.50 1.89 3.03
CA ALA A 93 -3.88 1.90 1.62
C ALA A 93 -3.97 0.50 0.99
N ALA A 94 -3.64 -0.55 1.73
CA ALA A 94 -3.57 -1.95 1.29
C ALA A 94 -2.65 -2.17 0.07
N MET A 95 -1.57 -1.41 -0.03
CA MET A 95 -0.52 -1.59 -1.03
C MET A 95 0.44 -2.69 -0.58
N ALA A 96 0.65 -3.67 -1.45
CA ALA A 96 1.50 -4.82 -1.15
C ALA A 96 2.98 -4.41 -1.04
N LEU A 97 3.69 -5.01 -0.07
CA LEU A 97 5.13 -4.86 0.09
C LEU A 97 5.84 -6.08 -0.52
N TYR A 98 6.75 -5.84 -1.47
CA TYR A 98 7.57 -6.90 -2.01
C TYR A 98 8.49 -7.50 -0.94
N GLY A 99 8.62 -8.82 -0.95
CA GLY A 99 9.35 -9.58 0.06
C GLY A 99 8.51 -9.98 1.30
N GLN A 100 7.29 -9.43 1.44
CA GLN A 100 6.35 -9.81 2.49
C GLN A 100 4.98 -10.23 1.92
N ASP A 101 4.29 -9.29 1.27
CA ASP A 101 2.94 -9.53 0.73
C ASP A 101 2.98 -10.16 -0.66
N ILE A 102 4.01 -9.92 -1.43
CA ILE A 102 4.24 -10.47 -2.76
C ILE A 102 5.71 -10.85 -2.93
N THR A 103 5.98 -11.89 -3.68
CA THR A 103 7.31 -12.39 -4.06
C THR A 103 7.27 -12.85 -5.52
N ASP A 104 8.40 -13.34 -6.03
CA ASP A 104 8.51 -13.95 -7.38
C ASP A 104 7.60 -15.19 -7.53
N ASP A 105 7.25 -15.85 -6.43
CA ASP A 105 6.35 -17.01 -6.42
C ASP A 105 4.86 -16.63 -6.35
N THR A 106 4.56 -15.33 -6.29
CA THR A 106 3.21 -14.82 -6.13
C THR A 106 2.64 -14.32 -7.45
N THR A 107 1.50 -14.87 -7.88
CA THR A 107 0.81 -14.33 -9.05
C THR A 107 -0.02 -13.09 -8.72
N PRO A 108 -0.24 -12.19 -9.69
CA PRO A 108 -1.12 -11.04 -9.48
C PRO A 108 -2.56 -11.43 -9.11
N LEU A 109 -3.03 -12.59 -9.55
CA LEU A 109 -4.38 -13.09 -9.21
C LEU A 109 -4.47 -13.53 -7.74
N GLU A 110 -3.43 -14.17 -7.21
CA GLU A 110 -3.32 -14.48 -5.79
C GLU A 110 -3.21 -13.20 -4.94
N ALA A 111 -2.41 -12.23 -5.39
CA ALA A 111 -2.23 -10.94 -4.72
C ALA A 111 -3.47 -10.03 -4.78
N SER A 112 -4.55 -10.50 -5.44
CA SER A 112 -5.77 -9.70 -5.70
C SER A 112 -5.50 -8.43 -6.53
N LEU A 113 -4.51 -8.51 -7.42
CA LEU A 113 -4.12 -7.50 -8.40
C LEU A 113 -4.61 -7.87 -9.81
N GLY A 114 -5.60 -8.76 -9.91
CA GLY A 114 -6.13 -9.24 -11.20
C GLY A 114 -6.67 -8.14 -12.12
N TRP A 115 -7.03 -6.99 -11.56
CA TRP A 115 -7.45 -5.80 -12.32
C TRP A 115 -6.33 -5.19 -13.18
N LEU A 116 -5.05 -5.51 -12.89
CA LEU A 116 -3.88 -5.12 -13.69
C LEU A 116 -3.60 -6.10 -14.84
N VAL A 117 -4.27 -7.25 -14.86
CA VAL A 117 -3.97 -8.35 -15.81
C VAL A 117 -4.91 -8.27 -17.01
N HIS A 118 -4.44 -7.65 -18.08
CA HIS A 118 -5.15 -7.41 -19.33
C HIS A 118 -4.71 -8.43 -20.41
N LEU A 119 -5.05 -9.71 -20.23
CA LEU A 119 -4.60 -10.80 -21.12
C LEU A 119 -5.09 -10.66 -22.57
N ASP A 120 -6.18 -9.94 -22.78
CA ASP A 120 -6.75 -9.67 -24.10
C ASP A 120 -5.94 -8.66 -24.90
N GLN A 121 -5.20 -7.76 -24.20
CA GLN A 121 -4.42 -6.68 -24.79
C GLN A 121 -2.93 -7.05 -24.99
N VAL A 122 -2.46 -8.07 -24.28
CA VAL A 122 -1.04 -8.50 -24.32
C VAL A 122 -0.98 -10.00 -24.61
N PRO A 123 -1.02 -10.39 -25.89
CA PRO A 123 -1.07 -11.80 -26.28
C PRO A 123 0.21 -12.58 -25.94
N ASP A 124 1.37 -11.92 -25.88
CA ASP A 124 2.69 -12.55 -25.74
C ASP A 124 3.42 -12.19 -24.44
N CYS A 125 2.70 -11.97 -23.33
CA CYS A 125 3.38 -11.69 -22.06
C CYS A 125 3.96 -12.96 -21.41
N ILE A 126 5.12 -12.82 -20.77
CA ILE A 126 5.76 -13.90 -20.00
C ILE A 126 4.80 -14.34 -18.88
N GLY A 127 4.60 -15.66 -18.74
CA GLY A 127 3.70 -16.23 -17.74
C GLY A 127 2.22 -16.23 -18.12
N ARG A 128 1.88 -15.85 -19.36
CA ARG A 128 0.50 -15.77 -19.85
C ARG A 128 -0.29 -17.05 -19.62
N ASP A 129 0.26 -18.21 -20.00
CA ASP A 129 -0.44 -19.48 -19.90
C ASP A 129 -0.86 -19.81 -18.47
N ARG A 130 0.03 -19.55 -17.50
CA ARG A 130 -0.26 -19.68 -16.08
C ARG A 130 -1.38 -18.74 -15.64
N LEU A 131 -1.34 -17.48 -16.09
CA LEU A 131 -2.36 -16.48 -15.75
C LEU A 131 -3.72 -16.79 -16.37
N VAL A 132 -3.75 -17.30 -17.62
CA VAL A 132 -4.98 -17.78 -18.28
C VAL A 132 -5.59 -18.91 -17.48
N THR A 133 -4.81 -19.97 -17.22
CA THR A 133 -5.28 -21.14 -16.46
C THR A 133 -5.81 -20.71 -15.08
N GLN A 134 -5.09 -19.85 -14.39
CA GLN A 134 -5.49 -19.38 -13.07
C GLN A 134 -6.70 -18.43 -13.11
N LYS A 135 -6.90 -17.69 -14.20
CA LYS A 135 -8.10 -16.85 -14.39
C LYS A 135 -9.36 -17.72 -14.61
N GLU A 136 -9.21 -18.84 -15.30
CA GLU A 136 -10.30 -19.79 -15.56
C GLU A 136 -10.66 -20.63 -14.33
N SER A 137 -9.67 -21.21 -13.65
CA SER A 137 -9.88 -22.08 -12.47
C SER A 137 -10.05 -21.31 -11.15
N GLY A 138 -9.64 -20.04 -11.10
CA GLY A 138 -9.45 -19.26 -9.89
C GLY A 138 -8.12 -19.60 -9.18
N PRO A 139 -7.55 -18.65 -8.42
CA PRO A 139 -6.38 -18.91 -7.58
C PRO A 139 -6.76 -19.77 -6.36
N GLU A 140 -5.86 -20.64 -5.92
CA GLU A 140 -6.07 -21.48 -4.73
C GLU A 140 -6.13 -20.66 -3.44
N ARG A 141 -5.34 -19.58 -3.38
CA ARG A 141 -5.27 -18.65 -2.24
C ARG A 141 -5.44 -17.20 -2.71
N LYS A 142 -5.85 -16.32 -1.80
CA LYS A 142 -5.96 -14.88 -2.08
C LYS A 142 -5.42 -14.05 -0.93
N LEU A 143 -4.75 -12.97 -1.28
CA LEU A 143 -4.39 -11.92 -0.32
C LEU A 143 -5.66 -11.17 0.08
N VAL A 144 -5.97 -11.16 1.36
CA VAL A 144 -7.14 -10.48 1.94
C VAL A 144 -6.73 -9.42 2.94
N GLY A 145 -7.61 -8.46 3.20
CA GLY A 145 -7.49 -7.56 4.33
C GLY A 145 -8.21 -8.16 5.55
N LEU A 146 -7.56 -8.11 6.70
CA LEU A 146 -8.10 -8.52 7.99
C LEU A 146 -8.22 -7.32 8.93
N GLN A 147 -9.37 -7.18 9.57
CA GLN A 147 -9.55 -6.33 10.72
C GLN A 147 -9.54 -7.20 11.97
N MET A 148 -8.66 -6.89 12.92
CA MET A 148 -8.59 -7.60 14.20
C MET A 148 -9.68 -7.10 15.16
N ALA A 149 -10.30 -8.00 15.87
CA ALA A 149 -11.18 -7.62 16.99
C ALA A 149 -10.31 -7.33 18.23
N GLY A 150 -10.36 -6.09 18.73
CA GLY A 150 -9.58 -5.67 19.90
C GLY A 150 -8.23 -5.05 19.54
N ARG A 151 -7.23 -5.16 20.44
CA ARG A 151 -5.94 -4.43 20.33
C ARG A 151 -4.77 -5.32 19.93
N ALA A 152 -4.98 -6.60 19.70
CA ALA A 152 -3.91 -7.51 19.32
C ALA A 152 -3.44 -7.22 17.89
N ILE A 153 -2.13 -7.03 17.71
CA ILE A 153 -1.54 -6.69 16.41
C ILE A 153 -1.03 -7.99 15.79
N ALA A 154 -1.60 -8.35 14.65
CA ALA A 154 -1.07 -9.42 13.81
C ALA A 154 0.28 -8.98 13.20
N ARG A 155 1.26 -9.89 13.12
CA ARG A 155 2.57 -9.65 12.54
C ARG A 155 2.84 -10.65 11.43
N HIS A 156 3.85 -10.35 10.63
CA HIS A 156 4.35 -11.26 9.60
C HIS A 156 4.55 -12.67 10.16
N ASP A 157 4.23 -13.69 9.37
CA ASP A 157 4.30 -15.13 9.69
C ASP A 157 3.32 -15.64 10.78
N TYR A 158 2.44 -14.81 11.31
CA TYR A 158 1.44 -15.32 12.23
C TYR A 158 0.40 -16.19 11.50
N PRO A 159 0.08 -17.39 12.02
CA PRO A 159 -0.90 -18.27 11.41
C PRO A 159 -2.31 -17.65 11.41
N VAL A 160 -3.00 -17.78 10.30
CA VAL A 160 -4.44 -17.53 10.20
C VAL A 160 -5.17 -18.85 10.41
N LEU A 161 -6.15 -18.86 11.31
CA LEU A 161 -6.90 -20.05 11.68
C LEU A 161 -8.36 -19.95 11.23
N HIS A 162 -8.91 -21.08 10.80
CA HIS A 162 -10.33 -21.29 10.61
C HIS A 162 -10.73 -22.62 11.28
N GLU A 163 -11.77 -22.60 12.12
CA GLU A 163 -12.22 -23.78 12.90
C GLU A 163 -11.07 -24.45 13.69
N GLY A 164 -10.15 -23.63 14.22
CA GLY A 164 -9.01 -24.10 15.00
C GLY A 164 -7.85 -24.69 14.21
N GLN A 165 -7.94 -24.74 12.87
CA GLN A 165 -6.88 -25.25 12.00
C GLN A 165 -6.14 -24.10 11.28
N PRO A 166 -4.82 -24.16 11.12
CA PRO A 166 -4.06 -23.22 10.30
C PRO A 166 -4.48 -23.33 8.84
N VAL A 167 -4.92 -22.22 8.26
CA VAL A 167 -5.39 -22.14 6.87
C VAL A 167 -4.64 -21.11 6.05
N GLY A 168 -3.81 -20.27 6.68
CA GLY A 168 -3.12 -19.21 5.98
C GLY A 168 -2.09 -18.51 6.84
N THR A 169 -1.52 -17.42 6.34
CA THR A 169 -0.43 -16.69 7.00
C THR A 169 -0.60 -15.19 6.81
N VAL A 170 -0.38 -14.44 7.89
CA VAL A 170 -0.29 -12.98 7.87
C VAL A 170 0.99 -12.56 7.18
N THR A 171 0.90 -11.63 6.23
CA THR A 171 2.05 -11.09 5.50
C THR A 171 2.47 -9.72 6.03
N SER A 172 1.51 -8.87 6.39
CA SER A 172 1.76 -7.55 6.98
C SER A 172 0.69 -7.23 8.01
N GLY A 173 1.05 -6.47 9.04
CA GLY A 173 0.06 -6.04 10.02
C GLY A 173 0.56 -4.95 10.96
N THR A 174 -0.32 -4.03 11.30
CA THR A 174 -0.04 -2.90 12.19
C THR A 174 -1.28 -2.47 13.00
N LEU A 175 -1.05 -1.70 14.04
CA LEU A 175 -2.09 -0.86 14.61
C LEU A 175 -2.18 0.40 13.74
N SER A 176 -3.29 0.58 13.04
CA SER A 176 -3.49 1.76 12.20
C SER A 176 -3.73 3.00 13.06
N PRO A 177 -2.89 4.03 12.96
CA PRO A 177 -3.13 5.31 13.67
C PRO A 177 -4.36 6.03 13.15
N THR A 178 -4.61 5.93 11.84
CA THR A 178 -5.73 6.60 11.17
C THR A 178 -7.08 5.97 11.56
N LEU A 179 -7.14 4.64 11.66
CA LEU A 179 -8.38 3.92 11.93
C LEU A 179 -8.60 3.62 13.42
N GLY A 180 -7.52 3.66 14.23
CA GLY A 180 -7.58 3.38 15.67
C GLY A 180 -7.71 1.89 16.04
N TYR A 181 -7.61 0.99 15.06
CA TYR A 181 -7.67 -0.46 15.27
C TYR A 181 -6.62 -1.21 14.43
N PRO A 182 -6.25 -2.45 14.82
CA PRO A 182 -5.27 -3.23 14.08
C PRO A 182 -5.85 -3.77 12.77
N VAL A 183 -5.04 -3.69 11.71
CA VAL A 183 -5.31 -4.25 10.39
C VAL A 183 -4.15 -5.12 9.93
N ALA A 184 -4.43 -6.07 9.05
CA ALA A 184 -3.41 -6.95 8.48
C ALA A 184 -3.74 -7.35 7.05
N LEU A 185 -2.72 -7.73 6.29
CA LEU A 185 -2.84 -8.49 5.04
C LEU A 185 -2.46 -9.94 5.33
N ALA A 186 -3.16 -10.88 4.70
CA ALA A 186 -2.90 -12.30 4.86
C ALA A 186 -3.30 -13.08 3.61
N TYR A 187 -2.59 -14.17 3.33
CA TYR A 187 -3.06 -15.17 2.39
C TYR A 187 -3.95 -16.19 3.07
N VAL A 188 -5.10 -16.45 2.47
CA VAL A 188 -6.05 -17.47 2.89
C VAL A 188 -6.57 -18.24 1.67
N PRO A 189 -7.09 -19.47 1.82
CA PRO A 189 -7.77 -20.19 0.74
C PRO A 189 -8.86 -19.34 0.09
N ALA A 190 -9.02 -19.46 -1.22
CA ALA A 190 -9.93 -18.60 -1.99
C ALA A 190 -11.39 -18.68 -1.50
N ASN A 191 -11.83 -19.84 -1.01
CA ASN A 191 -13.17 -20.04 -0.44
C ASN A 191 -13.38 -19.30 0.90
N LEU A 192 -12.31 -18.93 1.62
CA LEU A 192 -12.34 -18.16 2.86
C LEU A 192 -12.05 -16.65 2.64
N ALA A 193 -11.87 -16.21 1.39
CA ALA A 193 -11.47 -14.84 1.07
C ALA A 193 -12.66 -13.85 0.96
N LYS A 194 -13.89 -14.29 1.26
CA LYS A 194 -15.09 -13.45 1.15
C LYS A 194 -15.12 -12.39 2.26
N VAL A 195 -15.42 -11.15 1.90
CA VAL A 195 -15.65 -10.07 2.89
C VAL A 195 -16.75 -10.47 3.87
N GLY A 196 -16.48 -10.27 5.15
CA GLY A 196 -17.34 -10.70 6.26
C GLY A 196 -16.97 -12.09 6.83
N GLN A 197 -16.07 -12.85 6.19
CA GLN A 197 -15.62 -14.15 6.71
C GLN A 197 -14.92 -13.96 8.06
N SER A 198 -15.38 -14.69 9.07
CA SER A 198 -14.74 -14.75 10.39
C SER A 198 -13.57 -15.72 10.36
N LEU A 199 -12.44 -15.26 10.85
CA LEU A 199 -11.18 -15.98 10.97
C LEU A 199 -10.57 -15.68 12.34
N PHE A 200 -9.45 -16.32 12.63
CA PHE A 200 -8.62 -16.01 13.80
C PHE A 200 -7.18 -15.86 13.37
N VAL A 201 -6.40 -15.08 14.11
CA VAL A 201 -4.94 -15.03 13.97
C VAL A 201 -4.34 -15.55 15.27
N GLU A 202 -3.42 -16.51 15.18
CA GLU A 202 -2.72 -17.00 16.34
C GLU A 202 -1.62 -16.02 16.75
N ILE A 203 -1.77 -15.43 17.93
CA ILE A 203 -0.83 -14.46 18.48
C ILE A 203 -0.36 -14.98 19.84
N ARG A 204 0.92 -15.36 19.93
CA ARG A 204 1.52 -15.91 21.16
C ARG A 204 0.71 -17.08 21.73
N GLY A 205 0.33 -18.02 20.87
CA GLY A 205 -0.45 -19.21 21.26
C GLY A 205 -1.92 -18.97 21.61
N LYS A 206 -2.46 -17.78 21.29
CA LYS A 206 -3.87 -17.45 21.51
C LYS A 206 -4.54 -17.06 20.19
N ALA A 207 -5.65 -17.70 19.89
CA ALA A 207 -6.49 -17.34 18.74
C ALA A 207 -7.19 -15.99 18.99
N GLN A 208 -6.85 -14.97 18.21
CA GLN A 208 -7.44 -13.64 18.27
C GLN A 208 -8.43 -13.48 17.13
N PRO A 209 -9.68 -13.08 17.38
CA PRO A 209 -10.69 -12.94 16.33
C PRO A 209 -10.28 -11.89 15.30
N ALA A 210 -10.54 -12.20 14.04
CA ALA A 210 -10.34 -11.34 12.89
C ALA A 210 -11.48 -11.51 11.89
N GLN A 211 -11.72 -10.50 11.07
CA GLN A 211 -12.71 -10.56 10.01
C GLN A 211 -12.08 -10.10 8.69
N VAL A 212 -12.41 -10.81 7.61
CA VAL A 212 -12.05 -10.37 6.24
C VAL A 212 -12.83 -9.10 5.91
N VAL A 213 -12.12 -8.04 5.55
CA VAL A 213 -12.70 -6.73 5.23
C VAL A 213 -12.36 -6.27 3.82
N LYS A 214 -13.13 -5.30 3.33
CA LYS A 214 -12.86 -4.67 2.05
C LYS A 214 -11.55 -3.88 2.09
N ARG A 215 -10.78 -3.93 1.02
CA ARG A 215 -9.56 -3.12 0.82
C ARG A 215 -9.83 -1.99 -0.18
N PRO A 216 -9.11 -0.86 -0.09
CA PRO A 216 -8.18 -0.49 0.98
C PRO A 216 -8.88 -0.29 2.33
N PHE A 217 -8.11 -0.36 3.44
CA PHE A 217 -8.63 -0.11 4.79
C PHE A 217 -8.98 1.36 4.98
N TYR A 218 -8.12 2.23 4.45
CA TYR A 218 -8.29 3.68 4.40
C TYR A 218 -8.36 4.18 2.96
N ARG A 219 -9.27 5.11 2.71
CA ARG A 219 -9.34 5.91 1.48
C ARG A 219 -9.48 7.36 1.85
N ARG A 220 -8.64 8.21 1.28
CA ARG A 220 -8.86 9.64 1.35
C ARG A 220 -10.23 9.97 0.76
N GLN A 221 -11.00 10.76 1.50
CA GLN A 221 -12.20 11.39 0.95
C GLN A 221 -11.73 12.56 0.07
N SER A 222 -12.18 12.58 -1.16
CA SER A 222 -11.93 13.67 -2.15
C SER A 222 -12.66 14.93 -1.76
#